data_c6b68e220fbc3b495e2b12994f04403f
#
_entry.id   c6b68e220fbc3b495e2b12994f04403f
#
_cell.length_a   1.000
_cell.length_b   1.000
_cell.length_c   1.000
_cell.angle_alpha   90.00
_cell.angle_beta   90.00
_cell.angle_gamma   90.00
#
_symmetry.space_group_name_H-M   'P 1'
#
loop_
_entity.id
_entity.type
_entity.pdbx_description
1 polymer ?
#
loop_
_entity_poly.entity_id
_entity_poly.type
_entity_poly.pdbx_seq_one_letter_code
_entity_poly.pdbx_strand_id
1 'polypeptide(L)'
;MSLNNKVIAFLESRMSSEMGSLIERHGGVPFSAPAMQEIYLKDSPDVRELVVDICKGQIDAMILLTGVGTRAMIEVADGMGYKEELISSFDQMTIIARSPKPARVLRQNKIHIDVMPTEPYTSQDLIESIKDIGLDNKQVAVQHYGGPNSQLIDNLKSMGAQVREVTLYMWG
;
A
#
# COMPACT_ATOMS: atom_id res chain seq x y z
N MET A 1 26.48 -22.23 15.54
CA MET A 1 25.51 -23.20 16.13
C MET A 1 24.85 -23.93 15.01
N SER A 2 24.77 -25.27 15.06
CA SER A 2 24.04 -26.10 14.08
C SER A 2 22.68 -26.49 14.65
N LEU A 3 21.64 -26.52 13.80
CA LEU A 3 20.29 -26.95 14.19
C LEU A 3 20.15 -28.48 14.24
N ASN A 4 21.23 -29.22 13.92
CA ASN A 4 21.33 -30.68 14.07
C ASN A 4 20.11 -31.46 13.52
N ASN A 5 19.70 -31.16 12.28
CA ASN A 5 18.56 -31.76 11.59
C ASN A 5 17.21 -31.61 12.32
N LYS A 6 17.09 -30.65 13.24
CA LYS A 6 15.80 -30.37 13.86
C LYS A 6 14.83 -29.79 12.84
N VAL A 7 13.57 -30.20 12.92
CA VAL A 7 12.49 -29.59 12.16
C VAL A 7 12.16 -28.23 12.80
N ILE A 8 12.22 -27.17 12.00
CA ILE A 8 11.93 -25.81 12.42
C ILE A 8 10.66 -25.36 11.68
N ALA A 9 9.54 -25.31 12.40
CA ALA A 9 8.32 -24.70 11.89
C ALA A 9 8.45 -23.17 11.91
N PHE A 10 7.99 -22.52 10.84
CA PHE A 10 7.97 -21.06 10.76
C PHE A 10 6.66 -20.57 10.13
N LEU A 11 6.20 -19.39 10.57
CA LEU A 11 4.91 -18.83 10.20
C LEU A 11 5.01 -17.74 9.12
N GLU A 12 6.21 -17.49 8.61
CA GLU A 12 6.47 -16.50 7.57
C GLU A 12 5.84 -16.93 6.24
N SER A 13 5.09 -16.04 5.60
CA SER A 13 4.42 -16.28 4.33
C SER A 13 5.04 -15.54 3.15
N ARG A 14 5.59 -14.34 3.37
CA ARG A 14 6.13 -13.49 2.30
C ARG A 14 7.52 -13.92 1.83
N MET A 15 8.37 -14.31 2.78
CA MET A 15 9.77 -14.70 2.54
C MET A 15 9.98 -16.17 2.94
N SER A 16 9.02 -17.02 2.63
CA SER A 16 9.03 -18.42 3.03
C SER A 16 10.21 -19.19 2.44
N SER A 17 10.56 -18.92 1.18
CA SER A 17 11.72 -19.52 0.51
C SER A 17 13.04 -19.13 1.16
N GLU A 18 13.22 -17.84 1.46
CA GLU A 18 14.41 -17.32 2.10
C GLU A 18 14.58 -17.84 3.54
N MET A 19 13.47 -17.91 4.28
CA MET A 19 13.44 -18.47 5.63
C MET A 19 13.79 -19.97 5.60
N GLY A 20 13.24 -20.72 4.67
CA GLY A 20 13.57 -22.13 4.46
C GLY A 20 15.06 -22.31 4.18
N SER A 21 15.60 -21.58 3.22
CA SER A 21 17.02 -21.63 2.87
C SER A 21 17.93 -21.22 4.05
N LEU A 22 17.50 -20.29 4.88
CA LEU A 22 18.24 -19.91 6.08
C LEU A 22 18.31 -21.06 7.08
N ILE A 23 17.18 -21.73 7.34
CA ILE A 23 17.12 -22.88 8.25
C ILE A 23 18.01 -24.03 7.73
N GLU A 24 17.96 -24.33 6.44
CA GLU A 24 18.81 -25.37 5.81
C GLU A 24 20.28 -25.04 5.94
N ARG A 25 20.71 -23.82 5.67
CA ARG A 25 22.10 -23.39 5.86
C ARG A 25 22.62 -23.56 7.28
N HIS A 26 21.72 -23.52 8.27
CA HIS A 26 22.05 -23.80 9.66
C HIS A 26 21.87 -25.27 10.07
N GLY A 27 21.66 -26.18 9.09
CA GLY A 27 21.54 -27.61 9.33
C GLY A 27 20.19 -28.03 9.94
N GLY A 28 19.13 -27.26 9.77
CA GLY A 28 17.77 -27.62 10.15
C GLY A 28 16.95 -28.10 8.96
N VAL A 29 15.75 -28.64 9.23
CA VAL A 29 14.75 -29.02 8.23
C VAL A 29 13.60 -28.01 8.31
N PRO A 30 13.38 -27.20 7.27
CA PRO A 30 12.33 -26.19 7.29
C PRO A 30 10.93 -26.85 7.16
N PHE A 31 9.98 -26.36 7.93
CA PHE A 31 8.57 -26.70 7.81
C PHE A 31 7.75 -25.40 7.74
N SER A 32 7.32 -25.05 6.53
CA SER A 32 6.50 -23.86 6.32
C SER A 32 5.07 -24.11 6.80
N ALA A 33 4.60 -23.29 7.75
CA ALA A 33 3.26 -23.33 8.31
C ALA A 33 2.71 -21.90 8.41
N PRO A 34 2.45 -21.20 7.27
CA PRO A 34 2.02 -19.82 7.28
C PRO A 34 0.71 -19.66 8.04
N ALA A 35 0.70 -18.77 9.02
CA ALA A 35 -0.48 -18.48 9.84
C ALA A 35 -1.42 -17.47 9.16
N MET A 36 -0.90 -16.70 8.21
CA MET A 36 -1.63 -15.68 7.46
C MET A 36 -1.05 -15.55 6.07
N GLN A 37 -1.89 -15.18 5.10
CA GLN A 37 -1.44 -14.84 3.76
C GLN A 37 -2.11 -13.58 3.24
N GLU A 38 -1.43 -12.90 2.33
CA GLU A 38 -2.02 -11.76 1.64
C GLU A 38 -2.97 -12.25 0.55
N ILE A 39 -4.22 -11.81 0.63
CA ILE A 39 -5.24 -12.06 -0.39
C ILE A 39 -5.40 -10.76 -1.18
N TYR A 40 -4.97 -10.76 -2.43
CA TYR A 40 -5.06 -9.60 -3.32
C TYR A 40 -6.46 -9.49 -3.92
N LEU A 41 -7.05 -8.30 -3.86
CA LEU A 41 -8.38 -8.00 -4.39
C LEU A 41 -8.26 -7.43 -5.82
N LYS A 42 -7.55 -8.13 -6.70
CA LYS A 42 -7.22 -7.68 -8.07
C LYS A 42 -8.46 -7.46 -8.95
N ASP A 43 -9.55 -8.18 -8.67
CA ASP A 43 -10.79 -8.10 -9.44
C ASP A 43 -11.86 -7.21 -8.75
N SER A 44 -11.49 -6.47 -7.71
CA SER A 44 -12.42 -5.56 -7.04
C SER A 44 -12.92 -4.49 -8.02
N PRO A 45 -14.24 -4.38 -8.24
CA PRO A 45 -14.81 -3.34 -9.09
C PRO A 45 -14.40 -1.94 -8.65
N ASP A 46 -14.37 -1.67 -7.33
CA ASP A 46 -14.02 -0.36 -6.77
C ASP A 46 -12.60 0.06 -7.10
N VAL A 47 -11.65 -0.90 -7.11
CA VAL A 47 -10.25 -0.63 -7.45
C VAL A 47 -10.12 -0.34 -8.95
N ARG A 48 -10.80 -1.12 -9.79
CA ARG A 48 -10.79 -0.93 -11.25
C ARG A 48 -11.41 0.41 -11.63
N GLU A 49 -12.51 0.78 -11.00
CA GLU A 49 -13.18 2.07 -11.18
C GLU A 49 -12.27 3.22 -10.73
N LEU A 50 -11.60 3.10 -9.58
CA LEU A 50 -10.64 4.10 -9.11
C LEU A 50 -9.51 4.31 -10.13
N VAL A 51 -8.93 3.25 -10.69
CA VAL A 51 -7.89 3.34 -11.73
C VAL A 51 -8.40 4.15 -12.94
N VAL A 52 -9.62 3.87 -13.40
CA VAL A 52 -10.24 4.60 -14.51
C VAL A 52 -10.45 6.08 -14.16
N ASP A 53 -10.93 6.37 -12.95
CA ASP A 53 -11.20 7.74 -12.50
C ASP A 53 -9.93 8.56 -12.32
N ILE A 54 -8.83 7.92 -11.87
CA ILE A 54 -7.51 8.55 -11.83
C ILE A 54 -7.07 8.90 -13.26
N CYS A 55 -7.16 7.96 -14.20
CA CYS A 55 -6.78 8.20 -15.61
C CYS A 55 -7.63 9.29 -16.27
N LYS A 56 -8.88 9.48 -15.83
CA LYS A 56 -9.75 10.58 -16.28
C LYS A 56 -9.51 11.91 -15.58
N GLY A 57 -8.57 11.99 -14.64
CA GLY A 57 -8.28 13.21 -13.89
C GLY A 57 -9.38 13.59 -12.87
N GLN A 58 -10.13 12.62 -12.37
CA GLN A 58 -11.22 12.83 -11.42
C GLN A 58 -10.78 12.73 -9.96
N ILE A 59 -9.51 12.42 -9.70
CA ILE A 59 -8.93 12.31 -8.36
C ILE A 59 -7.83 13.35 -8.23
N ASP A 60 -7.90 14.18 -7.19
CA ASP A 60 -6.95 15.27 -6.94
C ASP A 60 -5.74 14.82 -6.12
N ALA A 61 -5.95 13.88 -5.18
CA ALA A 61 -4.89 13.42 -4.30
C ALA A 61 -5.01 11.92 -4.01
N MET A 62 -3.88 11.26 -3.80
CA MET A 62 -3.80 9.85 -3.44
C MET A 62 -2.98 9.65 -2.17
N ILE A 63 -3.56 9.00 -1.16
CA ILE A 63 -2.88 8.61 0.08
C ILE A 63 -2.62 7.11 0.04
N LEU A 64 -1.35 6.74 0.09
CA LEU A 64 -0.88 5.37 -0.01
C LEU A 64 -0.33 4.91 1.34
N LEU A 65 -1.06 4.03 2.02
CA LEU A 65 -0.74 3.62 3.38
C LEU A 65 0.26 2.46 3.43
N THR A 66 0.33 1.62 2.40
CA THR A 66 1.19 0.43 2.41
C THR A 66 1.88 0.18 1.07
N GLY A 67 3.11 -0.36 1.13
CA GLY A 67 3.84 -0.73 -0.09
C GLY A 67 3.18 -1.88 -0.86
N VAL A 68 2.53 -2.81 -0.15
CA VAL A 68 1.78 -3.93 -0.77
C VAL A 68 0.60 -3.39 -1.57
N GLY A 69 -0.22 -2.53 -0.96
CA GLY A 69 -1.36 -1.93 -1.65
C GLY A 69 -0.95 -1.02 -2.82
N THR A 70 0.13 -0.25 -2.66
CA THR A 70 0.68 0.56 -3.76
C THR A 70 1.09 -0.30 -4.95
N ARG A 71 1.79 -1.41 -4.71
CA ARG A 71 2.16 -2.36 -5.76
C ARG A 71 0.94 -3.00 -6.39
N ALA A 72 -0.01 -3.47 -5.58
CA ALA A 72 -1.23 -4.12 -6.06
C ALA A 72 -2.05 -3.19 -6.98
N MET A 73 -2.13 -1.88 -6.68
CA MET A 73 -2.82 -0.92 -7.54
C MET A 73 -2.15 -0.79 -8.90
N ILE A 74 -0.82 -0.71 -8.94
CA ILE A 74 -0.08 -0.66 -10.21
C ILE A 74 -0.26 -1.95 -11.00
N GLU A 75 -0.26 -3.12 -10.34
CA GLU A 75 -0.52 -4.41 -10.97
C GLU A 75 -1.94 -4.54 -11.53
N VAL A 76 -2.95 -4.00 -10.82
CA VAL A 76 -4.33 -3.95 -11.34
C VAL A 76 -4.39 -3.09 -12.60
N ALA A 77 -3.78 -1.91 -12.58
CA ALA A 77 -3.72 -1.04 -13.75
C ALA A 77 -2.98 -1.70 -14.93
N ASP A 78 -1.89 -2.42 -14.66
CA ASP A 78 -1.14 -3.19 -15.66
C ASP A 78 -2.03 -4.27 -16.30
N GLY A 79 -2.73 -5.06 -15.49
CA GLY A 79 -3.69 -6.06 -15.95
C GLY A 79 -4.88 -5.49 -16.73
N MET A 80 -5.22 -4.23 -16.52
CA MET A 80 -6.25 -3.49 -17.28
C MET A 80 -5.71 -2.82 -18.55
N GLY A 81 -4.38 -2.78 -18.75
CA GLY A 81 -3.74 -2.04 -19.82
C GLY A 81 -3.63 -0.51 -19.57
N TYR A 82 -3.79 -0.07 -18.33
CA TYR A 82 -3.80 1.35 -17.92
C TYR A 82 -2.56 1.80 -17.14
N LYS A 83 -1.52 0.97 -17.05
CA LYS A 83 -0.35 1.25 -16.19
C LYS A 83 0.35 2.56 -16.54
N GLU A 84 0.67 2.74 -17.81
CA GLU A 84 1.36 3.94 -18.31
C GLU A 84 0.52 5.21 -18.06
N GLU A 85 -0.79 5.10 -18.33
CA GLU A 85 -1.75 6.18 -18.14
C GLU A 85 -1.93 6.52 -16.67
N LEU A 86 -2.04 5.50 -15.79
CA LEU A 86 -2.09 5.69 -14.33
C LEU A 86 -0.85 6.43 -13.83
N ILE A 87 0.35 5.99 -14.21
CA ILE A 87 1.61 6.61 -13.78
C ILE A 87 1.68 8.06 -14.28
N SER A 88 1.32 8.32 -15.53
CA SER A 88 1.27 9.67 -16.09
C SER A 88 0.25 10.56 -15.38
N SER A 89 -0.90 10.01 -15.00
CA SER A 89 -1.95 10.76 -14.28
C SER A 89 -1.50 11.21 -12.91
N PHE A 90 -0.63 10.46 -12.24
CA PHE A 90 -0.07 10.85 -10.96
C PHE A 90 0.75 12.14 -11.01
N ASP A 91 1.30 12.53 -12.16
CA ASP A 91 2.05 13.78 -12.33
C ASP A 91 1.19 15.03 -12.04
N GLN A 92 -0.13 14.92 -12.17
CA GLN A 92 -1.08 16.00 -11.93
C GLN A 92 -1.77 15.92 -10.55
N MET A 93 -1.43 14.92 -9.75
CA MET A 93 -2.06 14.66 -8.46
C MET A 93 -1.12 14.97 -7.31
N THR A 94 -1.68 15.26 -6.15
CA THR A 94 -0.92 15.26 -4.89
C THR A 94 -0.73 13.85 -4.38
N ILE A 95 0.51 13.38 -4.30
CA ILE A 95 0.87 12.02 -3.90
C ILE A 95 1.44 12.01 -2.48
N ILE A 96 0.75 11.29 -1.61
CA ILE A 96 1.06 11.19 -0.18
C ILE A 96 1.42 9.75 0.16
N ALA A 97 2.65 9.54 0.61
CA ALA A 97 3.12 8.24 1.08
C ALA A 97 3.22 8.24 2.60
N ARG A 98 2.51 7.33 3.27
CA ARG A 98 2.53 7.27 4.74
C ARG A 98 3.92 6.98 5.33
N SER A 99 4.76 6.23 4.62
CA SER A 99 6.04 5.73 5.16
C SER A 99 7.00 5.33 4.04
N PRO A 100 8.25 4.95 4.36
CA PRO A 100 9.22 4.46 3.37
C PRO A 100 8.75 3.25 2.54
N LYS A 101 7.81 2.42 3.05
CA LYS A 101 7.33 1.23 2.32
C LYS A 101 6.55 1.59 1.05
N PRO A 102 5.46 2.37 1.08
CA PRO A 102 4.82 2.86 -0.14
C PRO A 102 5.73 3.78 -0.95
N ALA A 103 6.51 4.65 -0.30
CA ALA A 103 7.44 5.55 -0.98
C ALA A 103 8.46 4.82 -1.87
N ARG A 104 8.95 3.66 -1.44
CA ARG A 104 9.86 2.82 -2.24
C ARG A 104 9.21 2.35 -3.53
N VAL A 105 7.96 1.88 -3.46
CA VAL A 105 7.22 1.42 -4.64
C VAL A 105 6.97 2.56 -5.63
N LEU A 106 6.58 3.74 -5.12
CA LEU A 106 6.39 4.93 -5.94
C LEU A 106 7.68 5.31 -6.69
N ARG A 107 8.80 5.40 -5.98
CA ARG A 107 10.11 5.73 -6.59
C ARG A 107 10.56 4.70 -7.63
N GLN A 108 10.32 3.41 -7.39
CA GLN A 108 10.62 2.34 -8.36
C GLN A 108 9.85 2.51 -9.67
N ASN A 109 8.67 3.11 -9.62
CA ASN A 109 7.83 3.42 -10.79
C ASN A 109 7.98 4.88 -11.26
N LYS A 110 8.97 5.62 -10.76
CA LYS A 110 9.25 7.02 -11.10
C LYS A 110 8.10 7.99 -10.79
N ILE A 111 7.28 7.64 -9.81
CA ILE A 111 6.18 8.49 -9.33
C ILE A 111 6.72 9.41 -8.24
N HIS A 112 6.40 10.70 -8.32
CA HIS A 112 6.80 11.69 -7.32
C HIS A 112 6.05 11.49 -5.99
N ILE A 113 6.55 12.12 -4.94
CA ILE A 113 5.94 12.11 -3.60
C ILE A 113 5.98 13.55 -3.10
N ASP A 114 4.82 14.12 -2.86
CA ASP A 114 4.70 15.48 -2.34
C ASP A 114 4.82 15.51 -0.81
N VAL A 115 4.23 14.52 -0.13
CA VAL A 115 4.21 14.47 1.33
C VAL A 115 4.57 13.07 1.81
N MET A 116 5.47 13.01 2.78
CA MET A 116 5.73 11.83 3.60
C MET A 116 6.05 12.32 5.03
N PRO A 117 5.35 11.83 6.06
CA PRO A 117 5.62 12.21 7.44
C PRO A 117 7.01 11.75 7.89
N THR A 118 7.48 12.29 9.01
CA THR A 118 8.69 11.82 9.71
C THR A 118 8.37 10.62 10.60
N GLU A 119 9.42 9.91 11.04
CA GLU A 119 9.23 8.85 12.04
C GLU A 119 8.52 9.38 13.30
N PRO A 120 7.67 8.57 13.91
CA PRO A 120 7.44 7.13 13.73
C PRO A 120 6.36 6.73 12.69
N TYR A 121 5.96 7.61 11.79
CA TYR A 121 5.00 7.36 10.70
C TYR A 121 3.62 6.89 11.19
N THR A 122 3.14 7.44 12.28
CA THR A 122 1.79 7.15 12.80
C THR A 122 0.71 7.81 11.96
N SER A 123 -0.55 7.47 12.21
CA SER A 123 -1.67 8.17 11.58
C SER A 123 -1.71 9.65 11.98
N GLN A 124 -1.30 9.96 13.21
CA GLN A 124 -1.22 11.35 13.68
C GLN A 124 -0.14 12.15 12.95
N ASP A 125 1.05 11.55 12.72
CA ASP A 125 2.13 12.21 11.96
C ASP A 125 1.70 12.47 10.52
N LEU A 126 0.96 11.53 9.92
CA LEU A 126 0.40 11.72 8.59
C LEU A 126 -0.60 12.86 8.55
N ILE A 127 -1.57 12.88 9.48
CA ILE A 127 -2.58 13.95 9.58
C ILE A 127 -1.90 15.31 9.74
N GLU A 128 -0.92 15.42 10.63
CA GLU A 128 -0.17 16.65 10.84
C GLU A 128 0.58 17.12 9.57
N SER A 129 1.13 16.17 8.81
CA SER A 129 1.87 16.48 7.58
C SER A 129 0.98 16.96 6.42
N ILE A 130 -0.32 16.66 6.46
CA ILE A 130 -1.25 16.99 5.37
C ILE A 130 -2.21 18.13 5.71
N LYS A 131 -2.21 18.63 6.92
CA LYS A 131 -3.20 19.65 7.40
C LYS A 131 -3.22 20.93 6.57
N ASP A 132 -2.07 21.31 6.00
CA ASP A 132 -1.89 22.59 5.30
C ASP A 132 -1.82 22.46 3.77
N ILE A 133 -2.04 21.26 3.20
CA ILE A 133 -1.89 21.03 1.75
C ILE A 133 -3.12 21.38 0.89
N GLY A 134 -4.17 21.92 1.49
CA GLY A 134 -5.32 22.45 0.75
C GLY A 134 -6.21 21.36 0.12
N LEU A 135 -6.73 20.45 0.95
CA LEU A 135 -7.63 19.36 0.52
C LEU A 135 -9.12 19.74 0.49
N ASP A 136 -9.47 20.97 0.79
CA ASP A 136 -10.87 21.43 0.76
C ASP A 136 -11.48 21.27 -0.64
N ASN A 137 -12.64 20.63 -0.70
CA ASN A 137 -13.37 20.26 -1.92
C ASN A 137 -12.58 19.36 -2.91
N LYS A 138 -11.51 18.71 -2.46
CA LYS A 138 -10.69 17.81 -3.28
C LYS A 138 -11.19 16.36 -3.20
N GLN A 139 -11.11 15.66 -4.33
CA GLN A 139 -11.33 14.22 -4.42
C GLN A 139 -10.07 13.50 -3.94
N VAL A 140 -10.14 12.89 -2.77
CA VAL A 140 -8.99 12.22 -2.13
C VAL A 140 -9.23 10.72 -2.06
N ALA A 141 -8.41 9.94 -2.74
CA ALA A 141 -8.43 8.50 -2.64
C ALA A 141 -7.45 8.03 -1.55
N VAL A 142 -7.89 7.07 -0.73
CA VAL A 142 -7.09 6.49 0.35
C VAL A 142 -6.99 4.98 0.15
N GLN A 143 -5.77 4.50 -0.03
CA GLN A 143 -5.48 3.07 -0.11
C GLN A 143 -5.25 2.49 1.28
N HIS A 144 -6.17 1.66 1.72
CA HIS A 144 -6.12 0.97 3.01
C HIS A 144 -5.46 -0.41 2.96
N TYR A 145 -5.20 -0.95 4.14
CA TYR A 145 -4.99 -2.37 4.37
C TYR A 145 -5.88 -2.83 5.54
N GLY A 146 -6.47 -4.02 5.40
CA GLY A 146 -7.16 -4.71 6.50
C GLY A 146 -8.45 -4.04 6.96
N GLY A 147 -8.37 -3.04 7.80
CA GLY A 147 -9.54 -2.34 8.36
C GLY A 147 -9.52 -0.84 8.06
N PRO A 148 -10.66 -0.16 8.22
CA PRO A 148 -10.76 1.28 8.02
C PRO A 148 -9.90 2.04 9.04
N ASN A 149 -9.21 3.08 8.59
CA ASN A 149 -8.54 4.04 9.45
C ASN A 149 -9.48 5.22 9.70
N SER A 150 -10.46 5.03 10.59
CA SER A 150 -11.50 6.01 10.85
C SER A 150 -10.92 7.38 11.24
N GLN A 151 -9.87 7.41 12.07
CA GLN A 151 -9.23 8.66 12.47
C GLN A 151 -8.70 9.46 11.27
N LEU A 152 -8.01 8.82 10.33
CA LEU A 152 -7.52 9.49 9.12
C LEU A 152 -8.68 9.99 8.26
N ILE A 153 -9.69 9.15 8.05
CA ILE A 153 -10.84 9.49 7.22
C ILE A 153 -11.63 10.65 7.81
N ASP A 154 -11.90 10.63 9.11
CA ASP A 154 -12.63 11.70 9.80
C ASP A 154 -11.87 13.04 9.74
N ASN A 155 -10.55 13.01 9.88
CA ASN A 155 -9.71 14.21 9.72
C ASN A 155 -9.75 14.73 8.28
N LEU A 156 -9.62 13.88 7.26
CA LEU A 156 -9.70 14.30 5.87
C LEU A 156 -11.05 14.95 5.55
N LYS A 157 -12.15 14.35 6.03
CA LYS A 157 -13.51 14.92 5.89
C LYS A 157 -13.64 16.26 6.61
N SER A 158 -13.04 16.40 7.80
CA SER A 158 -13.04 17.68 8.55
C SER A 158 -12.24 18.78 7.86
N MET A 159 -11.26 18.41 7.02
CA MET A 159 -10.51 19.32 6.15
C MET A 159 -11.28 19.66 4.85
N GLY A 160 -12.53 19.19 4.70
CA GLY A 160 -13.37 19.46 3.53
C GLY A 160 -13.13 18.50 2.35
N ALA A 161 -12.31 17.46 2.50
CA ALA A 161 -12.05 16.49 1.43
C ALA A 161 -13.24 15.57 1.17
N GLN A 162 -13.44 15.21 -0.09
CA GLN A 162 -14.34 14.14 -0.52
C GLN A 162 -13.52 12.85 -0.60
N VAL A 163 -13.72 11.94 0.36
CA VAL A 163 -12.84 10.79 0.56
C VAL A 163 -13.42 9.54 -0.09
N ARG A 164 -12.62 8.88 -0.92
CA ARG A 164 -12.87 7.56 -1.48
C ARG A 164 -11.86 6.56 -0.93
N GLU A 165 -12.35 5.51 -0.29
CA GLU A 165 -11.53 4.47 0.32
C GLU A 165 -11.45 3.23 -0.58
N VAL A 166 -10.25 2.66 -0.74
CA VAL A 166 -10.07 1.40 -1.46
C VAL A 166 -9.17 0.45 -0.68
N THR A 167 -9.55 -0.82 -0.70
CA THR A 167 -8.76 -1.92 -0.14
C THR A 167 -8.28 -2.81 -1.28
N LEU A 168 -6.97 -3.02 -1.39
CA LEU A 168 -6.34 -3.77 -2.48
C LEU A 168 -5.89 -5.17 -2.05
N TYR A 169 -5.81 -5.41 -0.76
CA TYR A 169 -5.50 -6.71 -0.20
C TYR A 169 -6.02 -6.82 1.24
N MET A 170 -6.19 -8.04 1.68
CA MET A 170 -6.55 -8.38 3.06
C MET A 170 -5.69 -9.54 3.55
N TRP A 171 -5.71 -9.79 4.83
CA TRP A 171 -5.11 -10.97 5.45
C TRP A 171 -6.16 -12.06 5.63
N GLY A 172 -5.82 -13.28 5.24
CA GLY A 172 -6.65 -14.47 5.43
C GLY A 172 -5.85 -15.65 5.97
#